data_e80b7a3d8d68361169caf81526e298be
#
_entry.id   e80b7a3d8d68361169caf81526e298be
#
_cell.length_a   1.000
_cell.length_b   1.000
_cell.length_c   1.000
_cell.angle_alpha   90.00
_cell.angle_beta   90.00
_cell.angle_gamma   90.00
#
_symmetry.space_group_name_H-M   'P 1'
#
loop_
_entity.id
_entity.type
_entity.pdbx_description
1 polymer ?
#
loop_
_entity_poly.entity_id
_entity_poly.type
_entity_poly.pdbx_seq_one_letter_code
_entity_poly.pdbx_strand_id
1 'polypeptide(L)'
;MATFNVPFNEEFRGWVIDVIKHVRRQQYTPELLCEHQKILECMHFYWWCMDMKKEEYATELFADDFQYWNGNPGTTDKKEQALVSKWCNHVMQTMHMGHQPMIWIIDDTHARGVFQYEDHMCYFDDAEVVQGWAVYCEDFVKIDGVWHISRHRMAYREMDGFYRDPIPPEGWMPEDWEEPNY
;
A
#
# COMPACT_ATOMS: atom_id res chain seq x y z
N MET A 1 5.74 -1.07 -22.07
CA MET A 1 5.29 -1.37 -20.70
C MET A 1 6.05 -0.47 -19.75
N ALA A 2 5.35 0.36 -18.99
CA ALA A 2 5.99 1.14 -17.94
C ALA A 2 6.41 0.15 -16.85
N THR A 3 7.69 0.03 -16.62
CA THR A 3 8.24 -0.78 -15.53
C THR A 3 7.92 -0.05 -14.24
N PHE A 4 6.92 -0.50 -13.52
CA PHE A 4 6.60 -0.06 -12.15
C PHE A 4 7.59 -0.64 -11.14
N ASN A 5 8.86 -0.74 -11.51
CA ASN A 5 9.90 -1.12 -10.59
C ASN A 5 10.23 0.06 -9.68
N VAL A 6 9.38 0.26 -8.67
CA VAL A 6 9.82 1.01 -7.51
C VAL A 6 10.60 0.03 -6.65
N PRO A 7 11.91 0.21 -6.53
CA PRO A 7 12.65 -0.65 -5.65
C PRO A 7 12.11 -0.47 -4.23
N PHE A 8 11.95 -1.55 -3.52
CA PHE A 8 11.77 -1.55 -2.07
C PHE A 8 13.08 -1.04 -1.46
N ASN A 9 13.35 0.26 -1.68
CA ASN A 9 14.61 0.91 -1.38
C ASN A 9 14.75 1.22 0.12
N GLU A 10 15.90 1.68 0.54
CA GLU A 10 16.19 1.99 1.95
C GLU A 10 15.27 3.07 2.53
N GLU A 11 14.86 4.05 1.73
CA GLU A 11 13.92 5.07 2.17
C GLU A 11 12.56 4.47 2.50
N PHE A 12 12.01 3.64 1.59
CA PHE A 12 10.74 2.97 1.80
C PHE A 12 10.80 2.00 3.00
N ARG A 13 11.88 1.23 3.10
CA ARG A 13 12.11 0.35 4.26
C ARG A 13 12.18 1.14 5.55
N GLY A 14 12.80 2.33 5.52
CA GLY A 14 12.85 3.24 6.67
C GLY A 14 11.45 3.61 7.16
N TRP A 15 10.53 3.96 6.28
CA TRP A 15 9.13 4.26 6.63
C TRP A 15 8.42 3.05 7.24
N VAL A 16 8.58 1.87 6.64
CA VAL A 16 7.98 0.62 7.16
C VAL A 16 8.50 0.30 8.56
N ILE A 17 9.80 0.33 8.76
CA ILE A 17 10.44 0.03 10.05
C ILE A 17 10.01 1.04 11.11
N ASP A 18 9.87 2.31 10.77
CA ASP A 18 9.43 3.36 11.68
C ASP A 18 8.02 3.04 12.23
N VAL A 19 7.09 2.69 11.36
CA VAL A 19 5.74 2.27 11.78
C VAL A 19 5.79 1.05 12.69
N ILE A 20 6.52 0.00 12.30
CA ILE A 20 6.61 -1.25 13.06
C ILE A 20 7.17 -1.00 14.47
N LYS A 21 8.20 -0.16 14.60
CA LYS A 21 8.78 0.19 15.90
C LYS A 21 7.79 0.90 16.82
N HIS A 22 6.97 1.80 16.28
CA HIS A 22 5.97 2.54 17.04
C HIS A 22 4.79 1.65 17.43
N VAL A 23 4.25 0.86 16.48
CA VAL A 23 3.15 -0.08 16.75
C VAL A 23 3.52 -1.05 17.87
N ARG A 24 4.74 -1.57 17.87
CA ARG A 24 5.21 -2.50 18.93
C ARG A 24 5.15 -1.90 20.34
N ARG A 25 5.21 -0.57 20.46
CA ARG A 25 5.21 0.16 21.75
C ARG A 25 3.85 0.78 22.07
N GLN A 26 2.91 0.72 21.13
CA GLN A 26 1.59 1.30 21.27
C GLN A 26 0.78 0.55 22.32
N GLN A 27 0.19 1.29 23.26
CA GLN A 27 -0.72 0.70 24.24
C GLN A 27 -2.14 0.79 23.71
N TYR A 28 -2.84 -0.34 23.70
CA TYR A 28 -4.18 -0.42 23.17
C TYR A 28 -5.23 -0.15 24.23
N THR A 29 -6.15 0.78 23.94
CA THR A 29 -7.40 0.99 24.63
C THR A 29 -8.55 0.60 23.73
N PRO A 30 -9.79 0.42 24.26
CA PRO A 30 -10.96 0.18 23.40
C PRO A 30 -11.18 1.26 22.34
N GLU A 31 -10.94 2.51 22.70
CA GLU A 31 -11.09 3.66 21.80
C GLU A 31 -10.04 3.57 20.66
N LEU A 32 -8.78 3.27 21.01
CA LEU A 32 -7.72 3.13 20.04
C LEU A 32 -7.99 1.96 19.07
N LEU A 33 -8.54 0.86 19.56
CA LEU A 33 -8.94 -0.27 18.73
C LEU A 33 -10.06 0.10 17.76
N CYS A 34 -11.02 0.95 18.18
CA CYS A 34 -12.04 1.48 17.29
C CYS A 34 -11.43 2.34 16.17
N GLU A 35 -10.43 3.17 16.49
CA GLU A 35 -9.76 3.99 15.47
C GLU A 35 -8.95 3.11 14.49
N HIS A 36 -8.26 2.07 14.99
CA HIS A 36 -7.63 1.07 14.13
C HIS A 36 -8.63 0.43 13.16
N GLN A 37 -9.80 0.02 13.66
CA GLN A 37 -10.82 -0.60 12.83
C GLN A 37 -11.33 0.35 11.74
N LYS A 38 -11.54 1.62 12.05
CA LYS A 38 -11.96 2.62 11.05
C LYS A 38 -10.91 2.83 9.95
N ILE A 39 -9.62 2.81 10.30
CA ILE A 39 -8.53 2.90 9.31
C ILE A 39 -8.50 1.64 8.43
N LEU A 40 -8.68 0.45 9.02
CA LEU A 40 -8.80 -0.79 8.25
C LEU A 40 -9.98 -0.73 7.28
N GLU A 41 -11.12 -0.24 7.71
CA GLU A 41 -12.30 -0.07 6.86
C GLU A 41 -12.04 0.91 5.71
N CYS A 42 -11.32 2.01 5.96
CA CYS A 42 -10.88 2.93 4.92
C CYS A 42 -10.05 2.22 3.85
N MET A 43 -9.06 1.41 4.24
CA MET A 43 -8.24 0.66 3.29
C MET A 43 -9.01 -0.44 2.58
N HIS A 44 -9.89 -1.19 3.29
CA HIS A 44 -10.74 -2.19 2.66
C HIS A 44 -11.67 -1.57 1.63
N PHE A 45 -12.26 -0.41 1.94
CA PHE A 45 -13.10 0.31 1.00
C PHE A 45 -12.32 0.76 -0.25
N TYR A 46 -11.07 1.22 -0.08
CA TYR A 46 -10.18 1.54 -1.20
C TYR A 46 -10.00 0.33 -2.13
N TRP A 47 -9.61 -0.83 -1.61
CA TRP A 47 -9.40 -2.03 -2.43
C TRP A 47 -10.69 -2.51 -3.10
N TRP A 48 -11.82 -2.48 -2.39
CA TRP A 48 -13.12 -2.78 -2.97
C TRP A 48 -13.49 -1.84 -4.12
N CYS A 49 -13.24 -0.54 -4.00
CA CYS A 49 -13.46 0.41 -5.09
C CYS A 49 -12.64 0.07 -6.33
N MET A 50 -11.37 -0.32 -6.12
CA MET A 50 -10.49 -0.73 -7.22
C MET A 50 -11.00 -2.00 -7.91
N ASP A 51 -11.42 -3.01 -7.15
CA ASP A 51 -11.91 -4.28 -7.70
C ASP A 51 -13.26 -4.14 -8.38
N MET A 52 -14.13 -3.31 -7.85
CA MET A 52 -15.44 -3.03 -8.44
C MET A 52 -15.41 -2.01 -9.58
N LYS A 53 -14.22 -1.43 -9.89
CA LYS A 53 -14.08 -0.35 -10.89
C LYS A 53 -14.97 0.85 -10.58
N LYS A 54 -15.00 1.23 -9.29
CA LYS A 54 -15.79 2.31 -8.72
C LYS A 54 -14.91 3.43 -8.17
N GLU A 55 -14.04 3.90 -9.02
CA GLU A 55 -13.04 4.93 -8.69
C GLU A 55 -13.66 6.24 -8.22
N GLU A 56 -14.89 6.55 -8.60
CA GLU A 56 -15.60 7.72 -8.12
C GLU A 56 -15.78 7.70 -6.60
N TYR A 57 -15.97 6.51 -6.01
CA TYR A 57 -16.06 6.38 -4.54
C TYR A 57 -14.67 6.41 -3.87
N ALA A 58 -13.65 5.92 -4.57
CA ALA A 58 -12.29 5.96 -4.03
C ALA A 58 -11.79 7.40 -3.83
N THR A 59 -12.25 8.36 -4.63
CA THR A 59 -11.83 9.77 -4.48
C THR A 59 -12.26 10.39 -3.16
N GLU A 60 -13.34 9.89 -2.55
CA GLU A 60 -13.83 10.36 -1.26
C GLU A 60 -12.92 9.95 -0.09
N LEU A 61 -12.09 8.91 -0.30
CA LEU A 61 -11.16 8.42 0.72
C LEU A 61 -9.91 9.29 0.88
N PHE A 62 -9.61 10.13 -0.10
CA PHE A 62 -8.37 10.92 -0.09
C PHE A 62 -8.59 12.31 0.51
N ALA A 63 -7.62 12.75 1.30
CA ALA A 63 -7.56 14.12 1.80
C ALA A 63 -7.40 15.14 0.66
N ASP A 64 -7.73 16.42 0.89
CA ASP A 64 -7.66 17.44 -0.18
C ASP A 64 -6.23 17.72 -0.64
N ASP A 65 -5.26 17.53 0.26
CA ASP A 65 -3.82 17.68 0.03
C ASP A 65 -3.11 16.33 -0.22
N PHE A 66 -3.86 15.34 -0.66
CA PHE A 66 -3.37 13.99 -0.92
C PHE A 66 -2.12 13.97 -1.79
N GLN A 67 -1.18 13.10 -1.43
CA GLN A 67 0.05 12.85 -2.17
C GLN A 67 0.18 11.36 -2.52
N TYR A 68 0.41 11.09 -3.79
CA TYR A 68 0.69 9.74 -4.28
C TYR A 68 2.17 9.57 -4.60
N TRP A 69 2.75 8.45 -4.15
CA TRP A 69 4.12 8.10 -4.44
C TRP A 69 4.27 6.62 -4.76
N ASN A 70 4.71 6.31 -5.96
CA ASN A 70 5.04 4.97 -6.44
C ASN A 70 6.46 4.91 -7.02
N GLY A 71 7.40 5.66 -6.39
CA GLY A 71 8.78 5.81 -6.87
C GLY A 71 9.00 6.97 -7.84
N ASN A 72 7.95 7.63 -8.29
CA ASN A 72 8.00 8.91 -8.98
C ASN A 72 7.54 10.03 -8.02
N PRO A 73 7.99 11.28 -8.22
CA PRO A 73 7.44 12.40 -7.48
C PRO A 73 5.92 12.38 -7.62
N GLY A 74 5.24 12.25 -6.48
CA GLY A 74 3.82 11.96 -6.46
C GLY A 74 2.97 13.08 -7.04
N THR A 75 1.83 12.68 -7.57
CA THR A 75 0.74 13.62 -7.85
C THR A 75 0.07 14.04 -6.55
N THR A 76 -0.38 15.28 -6.51
CA THR A 76 -1.27 15.80 -5.47
C THR A 76 -2.73 15.84 -5.94
N ASP A 77 -3.03 15.33 -7.13
CA ASP A 77 -4.37 15.37 -7.70
C ASP A 77 -5.12 14.05 -7.43
N LYS A 78 -6.17 14.14 -6.60
CA LYS A 78 -7.13 13.05 -6.38
C LYS A 78 -7.71 12.49 -7.67
N LYS A 79 -7.90 13.35 -8.69
CA LYS A 79 -8.40 12.91 -10.00
C LYS A 79 -7.38 12.06 -10.74
N GLU A 80 -6.09 12.38 -10.62
CA GLU A 80 -5.04 11.55 -11.20
C GLU A 80 -4.95 10.20 -10.48
N GLN A 81 -5.15 10.17 -9.16
CA GLN A 81 -5.24 8.91 -8.43
C GLN A 81 -6.46 8.07 -8.88
N ALA A 82 -7.59 8.70 -9.09
CA ALA A 82 -8.75 8.03 -9.69
C ALA A 82 -8.48 7.60 -11.14
N LEU A 83 -7.60 8.31 -11.87
CA LEU A 83 -7.18 7.95 -13.21
C LEU A 83 -6.18 6.79 -13.23
N VAL A 84 -5.41 6.58 -12.18
CA VAL A 84 -4.61 5.35 -12.01
C VAL A 84 -5.54 4.14 -11.94
N SER A 85 -6.70 4.28 -11.31
CA SER A 85 -7.73 3.25 -11.35
C SER A 85 -8.35 3.06 -12.74
N LYS A 86 -8.41 4.09 -13.59
CA LYS A 86 -8.77 3.93 -15.02
C LYS A 86 -7.77 3.09 -15.79
N TRP A 87 -6.50 3.08 -15.38
CA TRP A 87 -5.53 2.13 -15.93
C TRP A 87 -5.96 0.68 -15.63
N CYS A 88 -6.55 0.44 -14.46
CA CYS A 88 -7.16 -0.83 -14.11
C CYS A 88 -8.38 -1.18 -14.99
N ASN A 89 -8.94 -0.24 -15.76
CA ASN A 89 -10.01 -0.52 -16.71
C ASN A 89 -9.54 -1.31 -17.95
N HIS A 90 -8.22 -1.37 -18.20
CA HIS A 90 -7.64 -2.29 -19.17
C HIS A 90 -7.51 -3.71 -18.62
N VAL A 91 -7.80 -3.89 -17.32
CA VAL A 91 -7.77 -5.17 -16.64
C VAL A 91 -9.19 -5.66 -16.47
N MET A 92 -9.48 -6.83 -16.99
CA MET A 92 -10.82 -7.43 -16.96
C MET A 92 -11.29 -7.69 -15.54
N GLN A 93 -10.40 -8.23 -14.71
CA GLN A 93 -10.64 -8.51 -13.30
C GLN A 93 -9.42 -8.17 -12.47
N THR A 94 -9.67 -7.64 -11.29
CA THR A 94 -8.63 -7.44 -10.26
C THR A 94 -9.11 -8.01 -8.95
N MET A 95 -8.17 -8.47 -8.15
CA MET A 95 -8.40 -8.83 -6.76
C MET A 95 -7.26 -8.26 -5.92
N HIS A 96 -7.59 -7.35 -5.04
CA HIS A 96 -6.67 -6.69 -4.12
C HIS A 96 -6.83 -7.26 -2.72
N MET A 97 -5.76 -7.77 -2.15
CA MET A 97 -5.76 -8.37 -0.81
C MET A 97 -4.72 -7.70 0.08
N GLY A 98 -5.20 -7.02 1.11
CA GLY A 98 -4.33 -6.45 2.14
C GLY A 98 -4.15 -7.40 3.31
N HIS A 99 -2.92 -7.55 3.76
CA HIS A 99 -2.52 -8.47 4.81
C HIS A 99 -1.74 -7.78 5.92
N GLN A 100 -1.73 -8.38 7.10
CA GLN A 100 -0.83 -8.04 8.21
C GLN A 100 -0.73 -6.53 8.50
N PRO A 101 -1.86 -5.86 8.75
CA PRO A 101 -1.87 -4.43 8.99
C PRO A 101 -1.07 -4.07 10.25
N MET A 102 -0.20 -3.07 10.12
CA MET A 102 0.50 -2.45 11.24
C MET A 102 0.11 -0.98 11.24
N ILE A 103 -0.72 -0.55 12.20
CA ILE A 103 -1.28 0.80 12.26
C ILE A 103 -0.78 1.50 13.52
N TRP A 104 -0.10 2.61 13.33
CA TRP A 104 0.34 3.50 14.39
C TRP A 104 -0.53 4.74 14.43
N ILE A 105 -1.30 4.90 15.50
CA ILE A 105 -2.03 6.13 15.78
C ILE A 105 -1.03 7.11 16.41
N ILE A 106 -0.76 8.20 15.72
CA ILE A 106 0.21 9.21 16.12
C ILE A 106 -0.41 10.16 17.16
N ASP A 107 -1.64 10.62 16.84
CA ASP A 107 -2.45 11.48 17.68
C ASP A 107 -3.94 11.33 17.30
N ASP A 108 -4.80 12.21 17.83
CA ASP A 108 -6.26 12.15 17.60
C ASP A 108 -6.67 12.32 16.14
N THR A 109 -5.78 12.85 15.30
CA THR A 109 -6.06 13.22 13.90
C THR A 109 -5.11 12.64 12.87
N HIS A 110 -4.00 12.03 13.31
CA HIS A 110 -3.00 11.49 12.40
C HIS A 110 -2.66 10.04 12.73
N ALA A 111 -2.49 9.25 11.69
CA ALA A 111 -2.04 7.87 11.80
C ALA A 111 -1.15 7.50 10.61
N ARG A 112 -0.41 6.42 10.78
CA ARG A 112 0.33 5.78 9.69
C ARG A 112 0.08 4.29 9.71
N GLY A 113 -0.12 3.70 8.52
CA GLY A 113 -0.32 2.27 8.36
C GLY A 113 0.64 1.64 7.38
N VAL A 114 1.02 0.40 7.66
CA VAL A 114 1.76 -0.45 6.72
C VAL A 114 0.95 -1.71 6.49
N PHE A 115 0.78 -2.08 5.23
CA PHE A 115 0.01 -3.24 4.81
C PHE A 115 0.84 -4.05 3.82
N GLN A 116 0.98 -5.34 4.05
CA GLN A 116 1.39 -6.23 2.97
C GLN A 116 0.22 -6.36 2.00
N TYR A 117 0.54 -6.46 0.74
CA TYR A 117 -0.46 -6.39 -0.30
C TYR A 117 -0.15 -7.40 -1.39
N GLU A 118 -1.19 -8.06 -1.85
CA GLU A 118 -1.16 -8.97 -2.97
C GLU A 118 -2.25 -8.55 -3.96
N ASP A 119 -1.90 -8.52 -5.24
CA ASP A 119 -2.86 -8.30 -6.30
C ASP A 119 -2.82 -9.41 -7.34
N HIS A 120 -3.97 -9.66 -7.92
CA HIS A 120 -4.15 -10.51 -9.09
C HIS A 120 -4.85 -9.70 -10.17
N MET A 121 -4.23 -9.59 -11.33
CA MET A 121 -4.75 -8.81 -12.43
C MET A 121 -4.88 -9.70 -13.67
N CYS A 122 -6.09 -9.81 -14.21
CA CYS A 122 -6.36 -10.49 -15.48
C CYS A 122 -6.57 -9.44 -16.57
N TYR A 123 -5.74 -9.45 -17.59
CA TYR A 123 -5.78 -8.49 -18.70
C TYR A 123 -6.70 -8.97 -19.82
N PHE A 124 -7.33 -8.01 -20.54
CA PHE A 124 -8.24 -8.34 -21.63
C PHE A 124 -7.56 -9.03 -22.83
N ASP A 125 -6.28 -8.71 -23.08
CA ASP A 125 -5.64 -9.01 -24.36
C ASP A 125 -4.96 -10.38 -24.42
N ASP A 126 -4.67 -11.03 -23.30
CA ASP A 126 -3.92 -12.29 -23.28
C ASP A 126 -4.39 -13.34 -22.27
N ALA A 127 -5.41 -13.05 -21.50
CA ALA A 127 -5.94 -13.94 -20.45
C ALA A 127 -4.87 -14.43 -19.43
N GLU A 128 -3.70 -13.81 -19.40
CA GLU A 128 -2.72 -14.07 -18.37
C GLU A 128 -3.14 -13.40 -17.06
N VAL A 129 -2.95 -14.10 -15.95
CA VAL A 129 -3.09 -13.54 -14.62
C VAL A 129 -1.71 -13.11 -14.15
N VAL A 130 -1.55 -11.81 -13.91
CA VAL A 130 -0.34 -11.26 -13.28
C VAL A 130 -0.60 -11.18 -11.79
N GLN A 131 0.32 -11.73 -11.01
CA GLN A 131 0.30 -11.67 -9.56
C GLN A 131 1.43 -10.77 -9.07
N GLY A 132 1.09 -9.84 -8.17
CA GLY A 132 2.04 -8.90 -7.57
C GLY A 132 2.05 -8.98 -6.05
N TRP A 133 3.22 -8.75 -5.45
CA TRP A 133 3.38 -8.55 -4.02
C TRP A 133 4.00 -7.20 -3.76
N ALA A 134 3.29 -6.41 -2.97
CA ALA A 134 3.73 -5.05 -2.64
C ALA A 134 3.60 -4.77 -1.14
N VAL A 135 4.11 -3.62 -0.74
CA VAL A 135 3.86 -3.05 0.58
C VAL A 135 3.30 -1.66 0.39
N TYR A 136 2.21 -1.37 1.08
CA TYR A 136 1.68 -0.03 1.24
C TYR A 136 2.21 0.60 2.52
N CYS A 137 2.56 1.87 2.45
CA CYS A 137 2.85 2.70 3.61
C CYS A 137 2.05 4.00 3.49
N GLU A 138 0.96 4.06 4.27
CA GLU A 138 -0.05 5.10 4.18
C GLU A 138 0.08 6.08 5.33
N ASP A 139 -0.07 7.38 5.04
CA ASP A 139 -0.37 8.36 6.06
C ASP A 139 -1.87 8.67 6.01
N PHE A 140 -2.49 8.75 7.17
CA PHE A 140 -3.91 9.05 7.35
C PHE A 140 -4.09 10.34 8.12
N VAL A 141 -5.15 11.07 7.78
CA VAL A 141 -5.62 12.23 8.51
C VAL A 141 -7.12 12.08 8.81
N LYS A 142 -7.53 12.50 10.01
CA LYS A 142 -8.95 12.51 10.39
C LYS A 142 -9.53 13.90 10.17
N ILE A 143 -10.52 14.00 9.28
CA ILE A 143 -11.24 15.22 8.94
C ILE A 143 -12.70 14.99 9.32
N ASP A 144 -13.27 15.88 10.15
CA ASP A 144 -14.67 15.79 10.64
C ASP A 144 -15.03 14.41 11.20
N GLY A 145 -14.07 13.75 11.87
CA GLY A 145 -14.26 12.44 12.50
C GLY A 145 -14.11 11.25 11.57
N VAL A 146 -13.79 11.46 10.28
CA VAL A 146 -13.59 10.42 9.27
C VAL A 146 -12.12 10.35 8.87
N TRP A 147 -11.57 9.13 8.77
CA TRP A 147 -10.21 8.92 8.32
C TRP A 147 -10.11 8.97 6.80
N HIS A 148 -9.12 9.73 6.32
CA HIS A 148 -8.78 9.88 4.91
C HIS A 148 -7.32 9.52 4.70
N ILE A 149 -6.99 8.99 3.52
CA ILE A 149 -5.61 8.76 3.09
C ILE A 149 -5.03 10.12 2.67
N SER A 150 -4.00 10.59 3.38
CA SER A 150 -3.31 11.84 3.06
C SER A 150 -2.05 11.60 2.21
N ARG A 151 -1.45 10.43 2.33
CA ARG A 151 -0.33 10.02 1.48
C ARG A 151 -0.37 8.53 1.22
N HIS A 152 -0.24 8.17 -0.05
CA HIS A 152 -0.16 6.79 -0.50
C HIS A 152 1.25 6.50 -1.02
N ARG A 153 1.90 5.49 -0.46
CA ARG A 153 3.19 4.98 -0.92
C ARG A 153 3.07 3.48 -1.14
N MET A 154 3.50 3.03 -2.28
CA MET A 154 3.49 1.62 -2.62
C MET A 154 4.81 1.21 -3.25
N ALA A 155 5.35 0.09 -2.82
CA ALA A 155 6.51 -0.54 -3.45
C ALA A 155 6.24 -2.02 -3.69
N TYR A 156 6.32 -2.45 -4.94
CA TYR A 156 6.26 -3.86 -5.30
C TYR A 156 7.55 -4.56 -4.84
N ARG A 157 7.38 -5.69 -4.19
CA ARG A 157 8.48 -6.58 -3.81
C ARG A 157 8.76 -7.59 -4.92
N GLU A 158 7.69 -8.09 -5.55
CA GLU A 158 7.77 -9.08 -6.59
C GLU A 158 6.56 -8.94 -7.51
N MET A 159 6.79 -9.15 -8.81
CA MET A 159 5.73 -9.29 -9.79
C MET A 159 6.00 -10.54 -10.62
N ASP A 160 4.97 -11.31 -10.92
CA ASP A 160 5.10 -12.52 -11.73
C ASP A 160 5.74 -12.21 -13.09
N GLY A 161 6.78 -13.00 -13.44
CA GLY A 161 7.56 -12.80 -14.64
C GLY A 161 8.71 -11.78 -14.56
N PHE A 162 8.83 -11.01 -13.48
CA PHE A 162 9.92 -10.04 -13.29
C PHE A 162 11.05 -10.52 -12.40
N TYR A 163 10.78 -11.43 -11.48
CA TYR A 163 11.76 -11.96 -10.54
C TYR A 163 11.72 -13.50 -10.54
N ARG A 164 12.30 -14.10 -11.57
CA ARG A 164 12.56 -15.55 -11.56
C ARG A 164 13.94 -15.90 -11.03
N ASP A 165 14.74 -14.89 -10.71
CA ASP A 165 16.06 -15.11 -10.15
C ASP A 165 15.92 -15.36 -8.63
N PRO A 166 16.28 -16.55 -8.14
CA PRO A 166 16.23 -16.85 -6.71
C PRO A 166 17.30 -16.09 -5.91
N ILE A 167 18.14 -15.32 -6.58
CA ILE A 167 19.19 -14.54 -5.94
C ILE A 167 18.60 -13.19 -5.51
N PRO A 168 18.55 -12.89 -4.21
CA PRO A 168 18.15 -11.58 -3.73
C PRO A 168 19.03 -10.51 -4.38
N PRO A 169 18.49 -9.32 -4.70
CA PRO A 169 19.31 -8.21 -5.17
C PRO A 169 20.49 -7.95 -4.25
N GLU A 170 21.61 -7.55 -4.81
CA GLU A 170 22.79 -7.16 -4.03
C GLU A 170 22.38 -6.13 -2.96
N GLY A 171 22.76 -6.38 -1.70
CA GLY A 171 22.35 -5.56 -0.54
C GLY A 171 20.98 -5.88 0.04
N TRP A 172 20.27 -6.91 -0.45
CA TRP A 172 19.01 -7.37 0.14
C TRP A 172 19.22 -7.96 1.55
N MET A 173 20.33 -8.69 1.72
CA MET A 173 20.67 -9.28 3.01
C MET A 173 21.52 -8.30 3.81
N PRO A 174 21.31 -8.18 5.14
CA PRO A 174 22.24 -7.49 6.01
C PRO A 174 23.66 -8.07 5.85
N GLU A 175 24.69 -7.24 5.94
CA GLU A 175 26.10 -7.68 5.85
C GLU A 175 26.46 -8.73 6.92
N ASP A 176 25.69 -8.80 8.00
CA ASP A 176 25.84 -9.74 9.13
C ASP A 176 24.86 -10.92 9.09
N TRP A 177 24.21 -11.16 7.92
CA TRP A 177 23.36 -12.33 7.77
C TRP A 177 24.18 -13.61 7.74
N GLU A 178 24.00 -14.44 8.77
CA GLU A 178 24.51 -15.81 8.79
C GLU A 178 23.38 -16.78 8.38
N GLU A 179 23.67 -17.68 7.44
CA GLU A 179 22.72 -18.74 7.11
C GLU A 179 22.47 -19.58 8.36
N PRO A 180 21.18 -19.80 8.73
CA PRO A 180 20.91 -20.66 9.86
C PRO A 180 21.41 -22.08 9.57
N ASN A 181 22.28 -22.59 10.42
CA ASN A 181 22.68 -23.99 10.40
C ASN A 181 21.49 -24.83 10.88
N TYR A 182 20.78 -25.45 9.95
CA TYR A 182 19.77 -26.46 10.24
C TYR A 182 20.41 -27.84 10.47
#